data_9816b846a66f0031b0c860601576cb3b
#
_entry.id   9816b846a66f0031b0c860601576cb3b
#
_cell.length_a   1.000
_cell.length_b   1.000
_cell.length_c   1.000
_cell.angle_alpha   90.00
_cell.angle_beta   90.00
_cell.angle_gamma   90.00
#
_symmetry.space_group_name_H-M   'P 1'
#
loop_
_entity.id
_entity.type
_entity.pdbx_description
1 polymer ?
#
loop_
_entity_poly.entity_id
_entity_poly.type
_entity_poly.pdbx_seq_one_letter_code
_entity_poly.pdbx_strand_id
1 'polypeptide(L)'
;MKLKIEYRKVSDLLPYARNARTHSDTQVSQLAASIKEFGFNNPVAVDGEGMILCGHGRVMAAQKLGMAEVPTVCLSHLSDTQVKAYILADNKLALNAGWDNDMLKVELADLKNSDFDLNLTGFSDDELKDILVDDPTEAQEDNFDGEPPEVAKSQLGDIWTMGEHRLMCGDSTSENDVKCLMQGELADLVFTDPPYGMKKEAEGVLNDNLNYDDLLEFNKLWIPISFNHLKDNGSWYCWGIDEPLMDIYSNILKPLQRENKITFRNLLTWDKGHGQGQMSEELRSYAPACEKCLFVMCGVQGFNTNADNYFEGWEPIRLYLLGERNKCGWDVPTMKLIAGHSDKSRDHWTGKSQWNLPTENVYRRFQEWAKEHKIDAFKREYDDIKREYYSSRAYFNNTHDNMNDVWHFDRTSAAERACTGKHATPKPLALCTRAIKTSSRENEIVLDLFGGSGSTLIACEQNGRKSRLMELDPKYVDVIVNRWQKLTGKEAVRQDGIKFNDL
;
A
#
# COMPACT_ATOMS: atom_id res chain seq x y z
N MET A 1 -28.18 -28.57 19.03
CA MET A 1 -27.99 -29.90 18.39
C MET A 1 -26.54 -30.00 17.98
N LYS A 2 -25.82 -31.07 18.37
CA LYS A 2 -24.44 -31.29 17.90
C LYS A 2 -24.50 -31.99 16.55
N LEU A 3 -24.03 -31.34 15.49
CA LEU A 3 -23.89 -31.95 14.17
C LEU A 3 -22.73 -32.95 14.21
N LYS A 4 -22.89 -34.08 13.51
CA LYS A 4 -21.85 -35.10 13.35
C LYS A 4 -21.45 -35.18 11.88
N ILE A 5 -20.17 -35.34 11.62
CA ILE A 5 -19.66 -35.64 10.27
C ILE A 5 -19.77 -37.16 10.09
N GLU A 6 -20.42 -37.57 9.01
CA GLU A 6 -20.55 -38.95 8.56
C GLU A 6 -20.04 -39.07 7.14
N TYR A 7 -19.34 -40.16 6.82
CA TYR A 7 -18.94 -40.44 5.46
C TYR A 7 -20.05 -41.18 4.73
N ARG A 8 -20.44 -40.66 3.57
CA ARG A 8 -21.42 -41.33 2.68
C ARG A 8 -20.83 -41.58 1.32
N LYS A 9 -21.24 -42.69 0.70
CA LYS A 9 -20.83 -43.00 -0.66
C LYS A 9 -21.32 -41.91 -1.60
N VAL A 10 -20.50 -41.51 -2.53
CA VAL A 10 -20.82 -40.49 -3.53
C VAL A 10 -22.02 -40.93 -4.40
N SER A 11 -22.14 -42.25 -4.63
CA SER A 11 -23.27 -42.87 -5.36
C SER A 11 -24.63 -42.72 -4.67
N ASP A 12 -24.61 -42.53 -3.35
CA ASP A 12 -25.83 -42.49 -2.53
C ASP A 12 -26.34 -41.05 -2.30
N LEU A 13 -25.63 -40.07 -2.85
CA LEU A 13 -25.98 -38.66 -2.76
C LEU A 13 -26.86 -38.23 -3.92
N LEU A 14 -28.04 -37.69 -3.60
CA LEU A 14 -29.07 -37.33 -4.57
C LEU A 14 -29.01 -35.79 -4.82
N PRO A 15 -28.78 -35.35 -6.08
CA PRO A 15 -28.84 -33.94 -6.38
C PRO A 15 -30.24 -33.36 -6.17
N TYR A 16 -30.33 -32.16 -5.58
CA TYR A 16 -31.59 -31.44 -5.49
C TYR A 16 -32.06 -30.97 -6.86
N ALA A 17 -33.19 -31.51 -7.34
CA ALA A 17 -33.68 -31.31 -8.72
C ALA A 17 -33.98 -29.82 -9.07
N ARG A 18 -34.24 -28.98 -8.09
CA ARG A 18 -34.52 -27.54 -8.26
C ARG A 18 -33.35 -26.65 -7.82
N ASN A 19 -32.13 -27.18 -7.92
CA ASN A 19 -30.96 -26.36 -7.59
C ASN A 19 -30.82 -25.21 -8.60
N ALA A 20 -30.98 -23.97 -8.12
CA ALA A 20 -30.85 -22.78 -8.97
C ALA A 20 -29.39 -22.40 -9.29
N ARG A 21 -28.41 -22.99 -8.58
CA ARG A 21 -26.99 -22.71 -8.81
C ARG A 21 -26.42 -23.67 -9.85
N THR A 22 -25.82 -23.10 -10.89
CA THR A 22 -25.10 -23.84 -11.94
C THR A 22 -23.61 -23.93 -11.60
N HIS A 23 -22.95 -24.98 -12.04
CA HIS A 23 -21.52 -25.19 -11.90
C HIS A 23 -20.89 -25.43 -13.26
N SER A 24 -19.92 -24.61 -13.66
CA SER A 24 -19.16 -24.82 -14.88
C SER A 24 -18.13 -25.93 -14.69
N ASP A 25 -17.70 -26.57 -15.78
CA ASP A 25 -16.63 -27.57 -15.76
C ASP A 25 -15.32 -27.00 -15.22
N THR A 26 -15.04 -25.73 -15.46
CA THR A 26 -13.89 -25.01 -14.93
C THR A 26 -13.97 -24.92 -13.41
N GLN A 27 -15.11 -24.48 -12.86
CA GLN A 27 -15.31 -24.42 -11.41
C GLN A 27 -15.20 -25.80 -10.74
N VAL A 28 -15.76 -26.83 -11.35
CA VAL A 28 -15.64 -28.20 -10.85
C VAL A 28 -14.17 -28.66 -10.85
N SER A 29 -13.39 -28.26 -11.86
CA SER A 29 -11.95 -28.58 -11.93
C SER A 29 -11.16 -27.86 -10.85
N GLN A 30 -11.46 -26.58 -10.57
CA GLN A 30 -10.84 -25.81 -9.48
C GLN A 30 -11.16 -26.43 -8.12
N LEU A 31 -12.43 -26.81 -7.87
CA LEU A 31 -12.82 -27.53 -6.65
C LEU A 31 -12.10 -28.87 -6.52
N ALA A 32 -11.93 -29.62 -7.61
CA ALA A 32 -11.21 -30.88 -7.58
C ALA A 32 -9.71 -30.67 -7.27
N ALA A 33 -9.08 -29.66 -7.84
CA ALA A 33 -7.69 -29.32 -7.55
C ALA A 33 -7.53 -28.91 -6.07
N SER A 34 -8.41 -28.06 -5.56
CA SER A 34 -8.43 -27.64 -4.14
C SER A 34 -8.65 -28.82 -3.19
N ILE A 35 -9.56 -29.74 -3.50
CA ILE A 35 -9.81 -30.94 -2.69
C ILE A 35 -8.56 -31.87 -2.69
N LYS A 36 -7.88 -31.98 -3.83
CA LYS A 36 -6.66 -32.79 -3.93
C LYS A 36 -5.52 -32.24 -3.10
N GLU A 37 -5.37 -30.91 -3.05
CA GLU A 37 -4.29 -30.24 -2.32
C GLU A 37 -4.56 -30.15 -0.82
N PHE A 38 -5.73 -29.64 -0.46
CA PHE A 38 -6.06 -29.32 0.93
C PHE A 38 -6.89 -30.41 1.64
N GLY A 39 -7.38 -31.41 0.90
CA GLY A 39 -8.32 -32.39 1.40
C GLY A 39 -9.79 -31.92 1.31
N PHE A 40 -10.73 -32.85 1.56
CA PHE A 40 -12.17 -32.55 1.58
C PHE A 40 -12.57 -31.95 2.95
N ASN A 41 -12.24 -30.68 3.19
CA ASN A 41 -12.32 -30.03 4.49
C ASN A 41 -13.70 -29.40 4.80
N ASN A 42 -14.58 -29.25 3.80
CA ASN A 42 -15.89 -28.62 3.96
C ASN A 42 -17.02 -29.63 3.65
N PRO A 43 -17.66 -30.25 4.66
CA PRO A 43 -18.63 -31.32 4.46
C PRO A 43 -19.82 -30.93 3.57
N VAL A 44 -20.43 -31.90 2.91
CA VAL A 44 -21.67 -31.75 2.15
C VAL A 44 -22.87 -31.80 3.09
N ALA A 45 -23.73 -30.78 3.06
CA ALA A 45 -24.98 -30.82 3.82
C ALA A 45 -26.05 -31.64 3.06
N VAL A 46 -26.64 -32.60 3.75
CA VAL A 46 -27.66 -33.48 3.21
C VAL A 46 -28.87 -33.58 4.14
N ASP A 47 -30.02 -34.00 3.60
CA ASP A 47 -31.16 -34.39 4.42
C ASP A 47 -31.08 -35.84 4.92
N GLY A 48 -32.17 -36.34 5.55
CA GLY A 48 -32.26 -37.72 6.07
C GLY A 48 -32.16 -38.79 4.97
N GLU A 49 -32.57 -38.48 3.73
CA GLU A 49 -32.63 -39.39 2.59
C GLU A 49 -31.37 -39.32 1.69
N GLY A 50 -30.44 -38.42 2.01
CA GLY A 50 -29.20 -38.24 1.23
C GLY A 50 -29.32 -37.21 0.09
N MET A 51 -30.40 -36.43 0.07
CA MET A 51 -30.51 -35.31 -0.88
C MET A 51 -29.55 -34.19 -0.50
N ILE A 52 -28.80 -33.69 -1.47
CA ILE A 52 -27.81 -32.64 -1.28
C ILE A 52 -28.51 -31.29 -1.10
N LEU A 53 -28.29 -30.65 0.05
CA LEU A 53 -28.79 -29.30 0.36
C LEU A 53 -27.76 -28.22 0.06
N CYS A 54 -26.48 -28.53 0.33
CA CYS A 54 -25.36 -27.64 0.06
C CYS A 54 -24.14 -28.47 -0.36
N GLY A 55 -23.33 -27.96 -1.34
CA GLY A 55 -22.09 -28.60 -1.77
C GLY A 55 -22.18 -29.43 -3.04
N HIS A 56 -23.15 -29.20 -3.92
CA HIS A 56 -23.31 -29.89 -5.21
C HIS A 56 -22.00 -29.88 -6.03
N GLY A 57 -21.33 -28.70 -6.16
CA GLY A 57 -20.07 -28.60 -6.89
C GLY A 57 -18.96 -29.45 -6.27
N ARG A 58 -18.91 -29.58 -4.93
CA ARG A 58 -17.95 -30.46 -4.22
C ARG A 58 -18.20 -31.93 -4.49
N VAL A 59 -19.46 -32.34 -4.60
CA VAL A 59 -19.81 -33.72 -4.96
C VAL A 59 -19.42 -34.00 -6.42
N MET A 60 -19.66 -33.07 -7.34
CA MET A 60 -19.20 -33.19 -8.74
C MET A 60 -17.67 -33.28 -8.80
N ALA A 61 -16.95 -32.49 -8.04
CA ALA A 61 -15.49 -32.57 -7.94
C ALA A 61 -15.00 -33.90 -7.37
N ALA A 62 -15.67 -34.44 -6.33
CA ALA A 62 -15.36 -35.76 -5.79
C ALA A 62 -15.60 -36.88 -6.81
N GLN A 63 -16.66 -36.80 -7.60
CA GLN A 63 -16.92 -37.73 -8.71
C GLN A 63 -15.80 -37.67 -9.76
N LYS A 64 -15.35 -36.45 -10.11
CA LYS A 64 -14.25 -36.24 -11.05
C LYS A 64 -12.92 -36.83 -10.52
N LEU A 65 -12.71 -36.76 -9.20
CA LEU A 65 -11.53 -37.34 -8.53
C LEU A 65 -11.63 -38.86 -8.28
N GLY A 66 -12.78 -39.49 -8.58
CA GLY A 66 -13.02 -40.91 -8.32
C GLY A 66 -13.11 -41.27 -6.82
N MET A 67 -13.49 -40.30 -5.96
CA MET A 67 -13.66 -40.55 -4.54
C MET A 67 -14.86 -41.45 -4.29
N ALA A 68 -14.69 -42.49 -3.47
CA ALA A 68 -15.76 -43.42 -3.13
C ALA A 68 -16.75 -42.83 -2.12
N GLU A 69 -16.23 -42.05 -1.17
CA GLU A 69 -16.98 -41.49 -0.06
C GLU A 69 -16.58 -40.03 0.17
N VAL A 70 -17.50 -39.22 0.69
CA VAL A 70 -17.26 -37.82 1.08
C VAL A 70 -17.83 -37.53 2.47
N PRO A 71 -17.25 -36.59 3.23
CA PRO A 71 -17.79 -36.19 4.53
C PRO A 71 -19.12 -35.43 4.32
N THR A 72 -20.12 -35.79 5.10
CA THR A 72 -21.47 -35.21 5.06
C THR A 72 -21.94 -34.80 6.47
N VAL A 73 -22.83 -33.82 6.49
CA VAL A 73 -23.57 -33.41 7.69
C VAL A 73 -25.06 -33.52 7.42
N CYS A 74 -25.78 -34.31 8.21
CA CYS A 74 -27.21 -34.50 8.04
C CYS A 74 -28.02 -33.42 8.80
N LEU A 75 -28.87 -32.69 8.07
CA LEU A 75 -29.73 -31.62 8.56
C LEU A 75 -31.21 -32.10 8.67
N SER A 76 -31.44 -33.29 9.20
CA SER A 76 -32.76 -33.92 9.33
C SER A 76 -33.77 -33.19 10.22
N HIS A 77 -33.33 -32.13 10.91
CA HIS A 77 -34.19 -31.32 11.79
C HIS A 77 -34.91 -30.17 11.03
N LEU A 78 -34.57 -29.91 9.78
CA LEU A 78 -35.18 -28.86 8.98
C LEU A 78 -36.51 -29.36 8.37
N SER A 79 -37.53 -28.51 8.41
CA SER A 79 -38.76 -28.73 7.64
C SER A 79 -38.51 -28.47 6.14
N ASP A 80 -39.38 -29.00 5.26
CA ASP A 80 -39.30 -28.82 3.83
C ASP A 80 -39.16 -27.33 3.37
N THR A 81 -39.88 -26.44 4.09
CA THR A 81 -39.81 -25.01 3.85
C THR A 81 -38.44 -24.44 4.25
N GLN A 82 -37.91 -24.88 5.41
CA GLN A 82 -36.57 -24.46 5.86
C GLN A 82 -35.46 -24.99 4.97
N VAL A 83 -35.58 -26.22 4.45
CA VAL A 83 -34.66 -26.79 3.47
C VAL A 83 -34.57 -25.90 2.23
N LYS A 84 -35.72 -25.51 1.64
CA LYS A 84 -35.74 -24.61 0.46
C LYS A 84 -35.10 -23.25 0.76
N ALA A 85 -35.43 -22.65 1.91
CA ALA A 85 -34.89 -21.39 2.35
C ALA A 85 -33.37 -21.48 2.60
N TYR A 86 -32.91 -22.56 3.23
CA TYR A 86 -31.50 -22.82 3.51
C TYR A 86 -30.67 -22.95 2.25
N ILE A 87 -31.13 -23.71 1.26
CA ILE A 87 -30.44 -23.85 -0.04
C ILE A 87 -30.23 -22.49 -0.72
N LEU A 88 -31.25 -21.62 -0.69
CA LEU A 88 -31.14 -20.27 -1.26
C LEU A 88 -30.23 -19.37 -0.43
N ALA A 89 -30.35 -19.41 0.89
CA ALA A 89 -29.58 -18.57 1.81
C ALA A 89 -28.09 -18.91 1.76
N ASP A 90 -27.71 -20.18 1.80
CA ASP A 90 -26.32 -20.63 1.74
C ASP A 90 -25.62 -20.14 0.46
N ASN A 91 -26.33 -20.26 -0.69
CA ASN A 91 -25.80 -19.77 -1.97
C ASN A 91 -25.73 -18.24 -2.03
N LYS A 92 -26.70 -17.50 -1.47
CA LYS A 92 -26.77 -16.04 -1.58
C LYS A 92 -25.85 -15.33 -0.59
N LEU A 93 -25.76 -15.79 0.65
CA LEU A 93 -24.95 -15.18 1.69
C LEU A 93 -23.45 -15.19 1.33
N ALA A 94 -22.99 -16.29 0.71
CA ALA A 94 -21.60 -16.36 0.22
C ALA A 94 -21.27 -15.28 -0.81
N LEU A 95 -22.25 -14.84 -1.63
CA LEU A 95 -22.07 -13.79 -2.64
C LEU A 95 -22.17 -12.37 -2.08
N ASN A 96 -22.62 -12.20 -0.83
CA ASN A 96 -22.72 -10.89 -0.20
C ASN A 96 -21.41 -10.45 0.48
N ALA A 97 -20.48 -11.37 0.68
CA ALA A 97 -19.14 -11.05 1.18
C ALA A 97 -18.31 -10.44 0.05
N GLY A 98 -17.50 -9.45 0.38
CA GLY A 98 -16.49 -8.88 -0.51
C GLY A 98 -15.08 -9.23 -0.03
N TRP A 99 -14.09 -8.76 -0.76
CA TRP A 99 -12.68 -8.86 -0.40
C TRP A 99 -12.17 -7.49 0.04
N ASP A 100 -11.33 -7.47 1.05
CA ASP A 100 -10.39 -6.36 1.28
C ASP A 100 -9.26 -6.56 0.27
N ASN A 101 -9.30 -5.80 -0.82
CA ASN A 101 -8.38 -6.01 -1.94
C ASN A 101 -6.92 -5.75 -1.56
N ASP A 102 -6.65 -4.81 -0.64
CA ASP A 102 -5.28 -4.54 -0.18
C ASP A 102 -4.72 -5.73 0.61
N MET A 103 -5.54 -6.30 1.49
CA MET A 103 -5.15 -7.48 2.26
C MET A 103 -5.05 -8.73 1.38
N LEU A 104 -5.99 -8.91 0.46
CA LEU A 104 -5.98 -10.03 -0.48
C LEU A 104 -4.72 -10.02 -1.34
N LYS A 105 -4.31 -8.85 -1.80
CA LYS A 105 -3.10 -8.66 -2.59
C LYS A 105 -1.84 -9.07 -1.82
N VAL A 106 -1.73 -8.66 -0.55
CA VAL A 106 -0.61 -9.04 0.32
C VAL A 106 -0.55 -10.56 0.50
N GLU A 107 -1.69 -11.21 0.81
CA GLU A 107 -1.76 -12.66 1.02
C GLU A 107 -1.40 -13.44 -0.26
N LEU A 108 -1.90 -13.00 -1.42
CA LEU A 108 -1.59 -13.63 -2.71
C LEU A 108 -0.12 -13.43 -3.11
N ALA A 109 0.47 -12.27 -2.79
CA ALA A 109 1.89 -12.02 -3.03
C ALA A 109 2.78 -12.91 -2.14
N ASP A 110 2.43 -13.10 -0.87
CA ASP A 110 3.16 -13.97 0.04
C ASP A 110 3.09 -15.44 -0.41
N LEU A 111 1.94 -15.89 -0.89
CA LEU A 111 1.79 -17.23 -1.49
C LEU A 111 2.65 -17.38 -2.74
N LYS A 112 2.64 -16.39 -3.63
CA LYS A 112 3.47 -16.36 -4.84
C LYS A 112 4.96 -16.41 -4.52
N ASN A 113 5.42 -15.66 -3.52
CA ASN A 113 6.81 -15.65 -3.07
C ASN A 113 7.24 -16.97 -2.41
N SER A 114 6.27 -17.80 -1.99
CA SER A 114 6.47 -19.13 -1.44
C SER A 114 6.39 -20.24 -2.50
N ASP A 115 6.42 -19.89 -3.78
CA ASP A 115 6.27 -20.81 -4.93
C ASP A 115 4.96 -21.63 -4.88
N PHE A 116 3.91 -21.10 -4.23
CA PHE A 116 2.62 -21.75 -4.16
C PHE A 116 1.81 -21.49 -5.46
N ASP A 117 1.13 -22.53 -5.95
CA ASP A 117 0.27 -22.41 -7.13
C ASP A 117 -1.01 -21.63 -6.80
N LEU A 118 -1.07 -20.36 -7.22
CA LEU A 118 -2.19 -19.46 -6.94
C LEU A 118 -3.52 -19.90 -7.58
N ASN A 119 -3.49 -20.74 -8.63
CA ASN A 119 -4.72 -21.28 -9.22
C ASN A 119 -5.51 -22.15 -8.23
N LEU A 120 -4.86 -22.66 -7.19
CA LEU A 120 -5.51 -23.44 -6.11
C LEU A 120 -6.32 -22.56 -5.16
N THR A 121 -6.15 -21.23 -5.18
CA THR A 121 -6.93 -20.29 -4.38
C THR A 121 -8.35 -20.07 -4.92
N GLY A 122 -8.58 -20.45 -6.18
CA GLY A 122 -9.86 -20.31 -6.88
C GLY A 122 -10.01 -19.04 -7.70
N PHE A 123 -9.05 -18.13 -7.66
CA PHE A 123 -8.98 -16.98 -8.56
C PHE A 123 -8.56 -17.43 -9.96
N SER A 124 -9.14 -16.85 -11.00
CA SER A 124 -8.70 -17.02 -12.37
C SER A 124 -7.40 -16.25 -12.65
N ASP A 125 -6.68 -16.63 -13.71
CA ASP A 125 -5.47 -15.91 -14.15
C ASP A 125 -5.73 -14.42 -14.41
N ASP A 126 -6.92 -14.06 -14.91
CA ASP A 126 -7.29 -12.67 -15.14
C ASP A 126 -7.56 -11.93 -13.82
N GLU A 127 -8.31 -12.54 -12.88
CA GLU A 127 -8.49 -11.97 -11.53
C GLU A 127 -7.16 -11.85 -10.79
N LEU A 128 -6.26 -12.84 -10.90
CA LEU A 128 -4.93 -12.77 -10.30
C LEU A 128 -4.08 -11.67 -10.93
N LYS A 129 -4.21 -11.44 -12.24
CA LYS A 129 -3.59 -10.28 -12.89
C LYS A 129 -4.17 -8.97 -12.37
N ASP A 130 -5.49 -8.85 -12.29
CA ASP A 130 -6.15 -7.63 -11.81
C ASP A 130 -5.83 -7.33 -10.33
N ILE A 131 -5.61 -8.36 -9.51
CA ILE A 131 -5.31 -8.20 -8.09
C ILE A 131 -3.81 -8.04 -7.84
N LEU A 132 -2.96 -8.85 -8.48
CA LEU A 132 -1.51 -8.90 -8.25
C LEU A 132 -0.70 -7.96 -9.13
N VAL A 133 -1.19 -7.70 -10.33
CA VAL A 133 -0.74 -6.58 -11.11
C VAL A 133 -1.57 -5.42 -10.59
N ASP A 134 -0.92 -4.45 -9.91
CA ASP A 134 -1.42 -3.11 -10.08
C ASP A 134 -1.42 -2.95 -11.58
N ASP A 135 -2.62 -2.82 -12.15
CA ASP A 135 -2.69 -2.34 -13.51
C ASP A 135 -1.63 -1.26 -13.60
N PRO A 136 -0.58 -1.41 -14.41
CA PRO A 136 0.06 -0.22 -14.84
C PRO A 136 -1.05 0.47 -15.64
N THR A 137 -1.91 1.25 -15.01
CA THR A 137 -2.24 2.50 -15.62
C THR A 137 -0.85 3.03 -15.90
N GLU A 138 -0.33 2.70 -17.08
CA GLU A 138 0.81 3.37 -17.66
C GLU A 138 0.52 4.81 -17.37
N ALA A 139 1.38 5.41 -16.52
CA ALA A 139 1.18 6.78 -16.10
C ALA A 139 0.82 7.51 -17.39
N GLN A 140 -0.45 7.85 -17.56
CA GLN A 140 -0.88 8.39 -18.83
C GLN A 140 -0.27 9.76 -18.90
N GLU A 141 0.75 9.89 -19.75
CA GLU A 141 1.38 11.17 -20.00
C GLU A 141 0.27 12.13 -20.41
N ASP A 142 0.13 13.18 -19.65
CA ASP A 142 -0.84 14.24 -19.93
C ASP A 142 -0.33 15.06 -21.11
N ASN A 143 -1.07 15.17 -22.17
CA ASN A 143 -0.74 15.99 -23.35
C ASN A 143 -0.89 17.49 -23.05
N PHE A 144 -0.32 17.98 -21.94
CA PHE A 144 -0.34 19.38 -21.57
C PHE A 144 0.79 20.13 -22.30
N ASP A 145 0.48 21.15 -23.08
CA ASP A 145 1.36 21.95 -23.92
C ASP A 145 1.50 23.42 -23.47
N GLY A 146 1.13 23.70 -22.21
CA GLY A 146 1.13 25.06 -21.66
C GLY A 146 2.52 25.57 -21.29
N GLU A 147 2.87 26.75 -21.78
CA GLU A 147 4.04 27.51 -21.33
C GLU A 147 3.70 28.35 -20.09
N PRO A 148 4.69 28.67 -19.23
CA PRO A 148 4.47 29.63 -18.16
C PRO A 148 3.95 30.96 -18.74
N PRO A 149 2.94 31.59 -18.14
CA PRO A 149 2.40 32.85 -18.62
C PRO A 149 3.43 33.98 -18.47
N GLU A 150 3.37 35.00 -19.33
CA GLU A 150 4.20 36.21 -19.16
C GLU A 150 3.92 36.89 -17.82
N VAL A 151 2.62 36.99 -17.46
CA VAL A 151 2.14 37.54 -16.19
C VAL A 151 1.36 36.46 -15.48
N ALA A 152 1.77 36.12 -14.26
CA ALA A 152 1.08 35.14 -13.44
C ALA A 152 -0.25 35.67 -12.93
N LYS A 153 -1.26 34.79 -12.86
CA LYS A 153 -2.55 35.04 -12.17
C LYS A 153 -2.41 34.80 -10.66
N SER A 154 -1.64 33.78 -10.30
CA SER A 154 -1.36 33.43 -8.89
C SER A 154 -0.37 34.41 -8.27
N GLN A 155 -0.44 34.54 -6.94
CA GLN A 155 0.42 35.38 -6.12
C GLN A 155 0.91 34.61 -4.89
N LEU A 156 2.03 35.02 -4.30
CA LEU A 156 2.51 34.46 -3.03
C LEU A 156 1.42 34.53 -1.96
N GLY A 157 1.16 33.43 -1.31
CA GLY A 157 0.10 33.26 -0.31
C GLY A 157 -1.19 32.66 -0.88
N ASP A 158 -1.36 32.57 -2.19
CA ASP A 158 -2.55 31.95 -2.79
C ASP A 158 -2.54 30.43 -2.55
N ILE A 159 -3.72 29.92 -2.15
CA ILE A 159 -3.96 28.47 -2.04
C ILE A 159 -5.09 28.10 -3.00
N TRP A 160 -4.78 27.21 -3.93
CA TRP A 160 -5.72 26.66 -4.90
C TRP A 160 -6.23 25.31 -4.45
N THR A 161 -7.56 25.16 -4.36
CA THR A 161 -8.24 23.88 -4.18
C THR A 161 -8.57 23.29 -5.54
N MET A 162 -8.09 22.08 -5.78
CA MET A 162 -8.21 21.33 -7.03
C MET A 162 -8.77 19.93 -6.72
N GLY A 163 -10.11 19.81 -6.63
CA GLY A 163 -10.75 18.60 -6.13
C GLY A 163 -10.30 18.30 -4.69
N GLU A 164 -9.65 17.16 -4.47
CA GLU A 164 -9.09 16.76 -3.17
C GLU A 164 -7.67 17.30 -2.93
N HIS A 165 -7.05 17.94 -3.94
CA HIS A 165 -5.70 18.48 -3.86
C HIS A 165 -5.68 19.94 -3.41
N ARG A 166 -4.53 20.35 -2.86
CA ARG A 166 -4.22 21.77 -2.60
C ARG A 166 -2.86 22.11 -3.17
N LEU A 167 -2.79 23.27 -3.79
CA LEU A 167 -1.55 23.88 -4.29
C LEU A 167 -1.39 25.25 -3.66
N MET A 168 -0.26 25.52 -3.05
CA MET A 168 0.06 26.83 -2.49
C MET A 168 1.20 27.49 -3.27
N CYS A 169 1.01 28.74 -3.61
CA CYS A 169 2.10 29.62 -4.01
C CYS A 169 2.82 30.10 -2.74
N GLY A 170 3.95 29.48 -2.37
CA GLY A 170 4.56 29.72 -1.08
C GLY A 170 6.01 29.28 -0.97
N ASP A 171 6.61 29.54 0.18
CA ASP A 171 8.01 29.25 0.49
C ASP A 171 8.13 27.98 1.32
N SER A 172 8.81 26.95 0.80
CA SER A 172 9.08 25.68 1.47
C SER A 172 9.88 25.82 2.78
N THR A 173 10.59 26.92 2.98
CA THR A 173 11.33 27.24 4.21
C THR A 173 10.48 27.93 5.26
N SER A 174 9.24 28.31 4.93
CA SER A 174 8.27 28.96 5.81
C SER A 174 7.36 27.90 6.49
N GLU A 175 7.58 27.65 7.78
CA GLU A 175 6.70 26.79 8.59
C GLU A 175 5.24 27.25 8.54
N ASN A 176 4.99 28.58 8.44
CA ASN A 176 3.64 29.12 8.36
C ASN A 176 2.95 28.79 7.03
N ASP A 177 3.68 28.86 5.91
CA ASP A 177 3.14 28.52 4.60
C ASP A 177 2.78 27.04 4.53
N VAL A 178 3.69 26.17 5.03
CA VAL A 178 3.41 24.73 5.08
C VAL A 178 2.23 24.41 5.99
N LYS A 179 2.06 25.11 7.13
CA LYS A 179 0.85 24.98 7.98
C LYS A 179 -0.41 25.41 7.27
N CYS A 180 -0.36 26.50 6.49
CA CYS A 180 -1.49 26.96 5.70
C CYS A 180 -1.87 25.94 4.62
N LEU A 181 -0.89 25.37 3.93
CA LEU A 181 -1.10 24.31 2.93
C LEU A 181 -1.72 23.07 3.58
N MET A 182 -1.17 22.61 4.68
CA MET A 182 -1.55 21.36 5.35
C MET A 182 -2.85 21.46 6.16
N GLN A 183 -3.22 22.66 6.67
CA GLN A 183 -4.45 22.89 7.45
C GLN A 183 -4.62 21.90 8.62
N GLY A 184 -3.54 21.52 9.28
CA GLY A 184 -3.54 20.60 10.41
C GLY A 184 -3.55 19.12 10.03
N GLU A 185 -3.55 18.77 8.74
CA GLU A 185 -3.37 17.40 8.28
C GLU A 185 -1.89 17.00 8.34
N LEU A 186 -1.62 15.69 8.40
CA LEU A 186 -0.28 15.11 8.25
C LEU A 186 -0.22 14.27 6.98
N ALA A 187 0.88 14.36 6.27
CA ALA A 187 1.15 13.55 5.09
C ALA A 187 1.48 12.10 5.46
N ASP A 188 1.12 11.18 4.60
CA ASP A 188 1.55 9.77 4.65
C ASP A 188 2.87 9.59 3.93
N LEU A 189 3.12 10.41 2.91
CA LEU A 189 4.29 10.40 2.07
C LEU A 189 4.76 11.83 1.81
N VAL A 190 6.06 12.07 1.96
CA VAL A 190 6.76 13.20 1.34
C VAL A 190 7.51 12.68 0.12
N PHE A 191 7.22 13.24 -1.05
CA PHE A 191 7.92 12.95 -2.29
C PHE A 191 8.31 14.27 -2.94
N THR A 192 9.60 14.56 -3.02
CA THR A 192 10.04 15.91 -3.32
C THR A 192 11.33 15.96 -4.13
N ASP A 193 11.48 17.03 -4.92
CA ASP A 193 12.57 17.28 -5.86
C ASP A 193 13.13 18.71 -5.68
N PRO A 194 13.90 18.96 -4.59
CA PRO A 194 14.42 20.30 -4.30
C PRO A 194 15.48 20.75 -5.33
N PRO A 195 15.87 22.04 -5.34
CA PRO A 195 17.01 22.52 -6.13
C PRO A 195 18.31 21.76 -5.82
N TYR A 196 19.15 21.54 -6.86
CA TYR A 196 20.40 20.76 -6.76
C TYR A 196 21.68 21.59 -6.77
N GLY A 197 21.57 22.91 -7.01
CA GLY A 197 22.74 23.79 -7.20
C GLY A 197 23.36 23.67 -8.61
N MET A 198 22.58 23.26 -9.61
CA MET A 198 23.04 23.07 -10.99
C MET A 198 23.01 24.33 -11.83
N LYS A 199 22.74 25.50 -11.25
CA LYS A 199 22.67 26.81 -11.89
C LYS A 199 21.61 26.94 -12.98
N LYS A 200 20.44 26.38 -12.76
CA LYS A 200 19.30 26.36 -13.68
C LYS A 200 18.18 27.36 -13.35
N GLU A 201 18.44 28.40 -12.57
CA GLU A 201 17.47 29.45 -12.31
C GLU A 201 16.90 30.09 -13.56
N ALA A 202 17.77 30.33 -14.57
CA ALA A 202 17.33 30.87 -15.86
C ALA A 202 16.37 29.93 -16.63
N GLU A 203 16.33 28.65 -16.24
CA GLU A 203 15.45 27.61 -16.80
C GLU A 203 14.22 27.33 -15.90
N GLY A 204 13.93 28.20 -14.90
CA GLY A 204 12.75 28.15 -14.05
C GLY A 204 12.90 27.35 -12.77
N VAL A 205 14.11 27.01 -12.34
CA VAL A 205 14.35 26.34 -11.05
C VAL A 205 14.89 27.34 -10.05
N LEU A 206 14.03 27.96 -9.26
CA LEU A 206 14.41 28.95 -8.25
C LEU A 206 15.34 28.33 -7.20
N ASN A 207 16.30 29.12 -6.70
CA ASN A 207 17.35 28.72 -5.75
C ASN A 207 18.36 27.69 -6.28
N ASP A 208 18.39 27.36 -7.57
CA ASP A 208 19.32 26.38 -8.14
C ASP A 208 20.70 26.96 -8.42
N ASN A 209 20.92 28.27 -8.21
CA ASN A 209 22.21 28.94 -8.30
C ASN A 209 23.00 28.94 -6.99
N LEU A 210 22.48 28.38 -5.92
CA LEU A 210 23.16 28.25 -4.63
C LEU A 210 24.43 27.39 -4.78
N ASN A 211 25.53 27.78 -4.13
CA ASN A 211 26.64 26.87 -3.92
C ASN A 211 26.27 25.76 -2.92
N TYR A 212 27.08 24.71 -2.82
CA TYR A 212 26.71 23.56 -1.98
C TYR A 212 26.62 23.87 -0.49
N ASP A 213 27.41 24.80 0.04
CA ASP A 213 27.31 25.21 1.45
C ASP A 213 25.98 25.94 1.71
N ASP A 214 25.62 26.91 0.86
CA ASP A 214 24.36 27.63 0.95
C ASP A 214 23.16 26.70 0.70
N LEU A 215 23.32 25.72 -0.21
CA LEU A 215 22.30 24.69 -0.48
C LEU A 215 22.08 23.80 0.74
N LEU A 216 23.14 23.43 1.47
CA LEU A 216 22.98 22.67 2.71
C LEU A 216 22.24 23.49 3.78
N GLU A 217 22.54 24.79 3.93
CA GLU A 217 21.81 25.66 4.86
C GLU A 217 20.33 25.79 4.45
N PHE A 218 20.04 25.93 3.15
CA PHE A 218 18.68 25.91 2.64
C PHE A 218 17.97 24.59 2.97
N ASN A 219 18.64 23.45 2.79
CA ASN A 219 18.08 22.12 3.10
C ASN A 219 17.81 21.93 4.60
N LYS A 220 18.60 22.53 5.47
CA LYS A 220 18.38 22.52 6.94
C LYS A 220 17.11 23.28 7.37
N LEU A 221 16.58 24.16 6.54
CA LEU A 221 15.35 24.90 6.82
C LEU A 221 14.11 24.07 6.47
N TRP A 222 13.99 23.58 5.26
CA TRP A 222 12.76 22.94 4.78
C TRP A 222 12.65 21.45 5.18
N ILE A 223 13.75 20.70 5.30
CA ILE A 223 13.69 19.27 5.63
C ILE A 223 13.04 19.02 7.00
N PRO A 224 13.42 19.70 8.10
CA PRO A 224 12.72 19.54 9.37
C PRO A 224 11.23 19.88 9.29
N ILE A 225 10.86 20.92 8.52
CA ILE A 225 9.46 21.29 8.30
C ILE A 225 8.71 20.13 7.62
N SER A 226 9.30 19.50 6.59
CA SER A 226 8.69 18.35 5.93
C SER A 226 8.42 17.19 6.87
N PHE A 227 9.33 16.89 7.80
CA PHE A 227 9.15 15.86 8.85
C PHE A 227 8.11 16.25 9.89
N ASN A 228 7.99 17.55 10.26
CA ASN A 228 6.97 18.01 11.20
C ASN A 228 5.54 17.81 10.66
N HIS A 229 5.39 17.77 9.33
CA HIS A 229 4.11 17.56 8.66
C HIS A 229 3.92 16.14 8.10
N LEU A 230 4.82 15.21 8.43
CA LEU A 230 4.76 13.80 8.07
C LEU A 230 4.31 12.97 9.28
N LYS A 231 3.51 11.94 9.05
CA LYS A 231 3.09 10.99 10.10
C LYS A 231 4.28 10.22 10.67
N ASP A 232 4.17 9.79 11.93
CA ASP A 232 5.21 8.99 12.62
C ASP A 232 5.50 7.65 11.92
N ASN A 233 4.63 7.19 11.04
CA ASN A 233 4.77 6.03 10.18
C ASN A 233 4.83 6.40 8.69
N GLY A 234 5.14 7.63 8.36
CA GLY A 234 5.23 8.11 7.00
C GLY A 234 6.54 7.72 6.30
N SER A 235 6.56 7.91 4.99
CA SER A 235 7.72 7.70 4.12
C SER A 235 8.19 9.03 3.53
N TRP A 236 9.51 9.15 3.28
CA TRP A 236 10.11 10.37 2.78
C TRP A 236 11.10 10.05 1.65
N TYR A 237 10.89 10.68 0.49
CA TYR A 237 11.72 10.57 -0.70
C TYR A 237 12.23 11.94 -1.11
N CYS A 238 13.53 12.07 -1.28
CA CYS A 238 14.17 13.30 -1.75
C CYS A 238 15.10 13.00 -2.91
N TRP A 239 14.77 13.51 -4.06
CA TRP A 239 15.59 13.42 -5.26
C TRP A 239 16.75 14.40 -5.22
N GLY A 240 17.81 14.07 -5.94
CA GLY A 240 18.99 14.92 -6.01
C GLY A 240 20.14 14.30 -6.79
N ILE A 241 21.28 14.96 -6.73
CA ILE A 241 22.57 14.49 -7.25
C ILE A 241 23.51 14.14 -6.11
N ASP A 242 24.59 13.45 -6.41
CA ASP A 242 25.47 12.76 -5.45
C ASP A 242 25.87 13.61 -4.24
N GLU A 243 26.61 14.71 -4.42
CA GLU A 243 27.21 15.49 -3.33
C GLU A 243 26.16 16.17 -2.45
N PRO A 244 25.15 16.91 -2.97
CA PRO A 244 24.09 17.48 -2.15
C PRO A 244 23.32 16.43 -1.34
N LEU A 245 23.05 15.23 -1.88
CA LEU A 245 22.38 14.16 -1.14
C LEU A 245 23.26 13.57 -0.03
N MET A 246 24.59 13.48 -0.25
CA MET A 246 25.53 13.05 0.78
C MET A 246 25.55 14.06 1.94
N ASP A 247 25.46 15.35 1.65
CA ASP A 247 25.37 16.40 2.67
C ASP A 247 24.06 16.35 3.44
N ILE A 248 22.94 16.19 2.76
CA ILE A 248 21.63 15.97 3.42
C ILE A 248 21.70 14.73 4.32
N TYR A 249 22.21 13.61 3.80
CA TYR A 249 22.31 12.38 4.58
C TYR A 249 23.20 12.57 5.83
N SER A 250 24.42 13.10 5.66
CA SER A 250 25.40 13.18 6.73
C SER A 250 25.01 14.19 7.81
N ASN A 251 24.49 15.36 7.39
CA ASN A 251 24.28 16.49 8.30
C ASN A 251 22.86 16.56 8.86
N ILE A 252 21.85 15.99 8.17
CA ILE A 252 20.45 16.10 8.58
C ILE A 252 19.86 14.72 8.94
N LEU A 253 19.92 13.74 8.01
CA LEU A 253 19.21 12.47 8.23
C LEU A 253 19.93 11.55 9.21
N LYS A 254 21.25 11.47 9.17
CA LYS A 254 22.02 10.61 10.08
C LYS A 254 21.89 10.98 11.55
N PRO A 255 21.85 12.26 11.97
CA PRO A 255 21.44 12.66 13.30
C PRO A 255 20.06 12.14 13.70
N LEU A 256 19.03 12.32 12.84
CA LEU A 256 17.67 11.85 13.09
C LEU A 256 17.61 10.32 13.23
N GLN A 257 18.40 9.59 12.44
CA GLN A 257 18.50 8.13 12.54
C GLN A 257 19.13 7.69 13.86
N ARG A 258 20.15 8.40 14.35
CA ARG A 258 20.76 8.10 15.67
C ARG A 258 19.80 8.35 16.84
N GLU A 259 18.84 9.23 16.65
CA GLU A 259 17.75 9.51 17.61
C GLU A 259 16.55 8.57 17.43
N ASN A 260 16.64 7.56 16.56
CA ASN A 260 15.55 6.64 16.21
C ASN A 260 14.28 7.31 15.65
N LYS A 261 14.39 8.54 15.13
CA LYS A 261 13.27 9.25 14.49
C LYS A 261 12.98 8.75 13.09
N ILE A 262 14.01 8.26 12.41
CA ILE A 262 13.88 7.72 11.03
C ILE A 262 14.72 6.45 10.89
N THR A 263 14.37 5.66 9.87
CA THR A 263 15.17 4.54 9.37
C THR A 263 15.52 4.81 7.91
N PHE A 264 16.81 4.91 7.59
CA PHE A 264 17.28 4.95 6.20
C PHE A 264 17.02 3.60 5.53
N ARG A 265 16.39 3.62 4.37
CA ARG A 265 16.00 2.40 3.64
C ARG A 265 16.91 2.15 2.44
N ASN A 266 16.92 3.07 1.48
CA ASN A 266 17.68 2.92 0.25
C ASN A 266 18.23 4.27 -0.25
N LEU A 267 19.31 4.21 -0.98
CA LEU A 267 19.71 5.20 -1.96
C LEU A 267 19.24 4.67 -3.32
N LEU A 268 18.06 5.13 -3.75
CA LEU A 268 17.49 4.73 -5.02
C LEU A 268 18.26 5.38 -6.17
N THR A 269 18.32 4.70 -7.30
CA THR A 269 18.97 5.18 -8.52
C THR A 269 17.95 5.21 -9.64
N TRP A 270 17.66 6.38 -10.18
CA TRP A 270 16.97 6.49 -11.46
C TRP A 270 17.97 6.43 -12.59
N ASP A 271 18.01 5.30 -13.29
CA ASP A 271 18.80 5.10 -14.50
C ASP A 271 18.06 5.68 -15.70
N LYS A 272 18.68 6.65 -16.35
CA LYS A 272 18.15 7.36 -17.51
C LYS A 272 18.62 6.75 -18.85
N GLY A 273 19.30 5.62 -18.81
CA GLY A 273 19.80 4.84 -19.93
C GLY A 273 21.07 5.40 -20.57
N HIS A 274 21.21 6.72 -20.71
CA HIS A 274 22.36 7.34 -21.36
C HIS A 274 22.93 8.54 -20.58
N GLY A 275 24.25 8.61 -20.46
CA GLY A 275 24.94 9.75 -19.86
C GLY A 275 24.74 11.03 -20.67
N GLN A 276 24.55 12.16 -19.98
CA GLN A 276 24.58 13.48 -20.62
C GLN A 276 25.98 14.07 -20.53
N GLY A 277 26.48 14.57 -21.63
CA GLY A 277 27.72 15.33 -21.73
C GLY A 277 28.39 15.15 -23.09
N GLN A 278 28.98 16.19 -23.59
CA GLN A 278 29.87 16.04 -24.75
C GLN A 278 31.11 15.26 -24.30
N MET A 279 31.43 14.20 -25.01
CA MET A 279 32.72 13.53 -24.89
C MET A 279 33.80 14.52 -25.34
N SER A 280 34.49 15.11 -24.39
CA SER A 280 35.66 15.97 -24.70
C SER A 280 36.88 15.45 -23.96
N GLU A 281 38.05 15.65 -24.52
CA GLU A 281 39.32 15.29 -23.88
C GLU A 281 39.59 16.05 -22.57
N GLU A 282 38.81 17.11 -22.30
CA GLU A 282 38.86 17.92 -21.08
C GLU A 282 38.03 17.35 -19.93
N LEU A 283 37.17 16.40 -20.20
CA LEU A 283 36.34 15.80 -19.17
C LEU A 283 37.19 15.04 -18.12
N ARG A 284 37.01 15.37 -16.86
CA ARG A 284 37.72 14.73 -15.72
C ARG A 284 36.81 13.95 -14.82
N SER A 285 35.53 13.75 -15.20
CA SER A 285 34.51 12.99 -14.49
C SER A 285 33.72 12.13 -15.45
N TYR A 286 33.04 11.11 -14.91
CA TYR A 286 32.09 10.34 -15.70
C TYR A 286 30.83 11.19 -16.00
N ALA A 287 30.27 11.02 -17.20
CA ALA A 287 29.02 11.66 -17.57
C ALA A 287 27.86 11.10 -16.71
N PRO A 288 27.07 11.93 -16.02
CA PRO A 288 25.98 11.43 -15.18
C PRO A 288 24.87 10.81 -16.03
N ALA A 289 24.63 9.52 -15.82
CA ALA A 289 23.56 8.74 -16.47
C ALA A 289 22.37 8.53 -15.55
N CYS A 290 22.45 8.95 -14.29
CA CYS A 290 21.43 8.69 -13.30
C CYS A 290 21.19 9.90 -12.39
N GLU A 291 20.06 9.89 -11.71
CA GLU A 291 19.78 10.68 -10.51
C GLU A 291 19.58 9.75 -9.32
N LYS A 292 19.69 10.28 -8.11
CA LYS A 292 19.57 9.53 -6.88
C LYS A 292 18.38 10.03 -6.05
N CYS A 293 17.88 9.15 -5.19
CA CYS A 293 16.87 9.52 -4.23
C CYS A 293 17.17 8.90 -2.86
N LEU A 294 17.17 9.73 -1.81
CA LEU A 294 17.20 9.25 -0.44
C LEU A 294 15.81 8.78 -0.07
N PHE A 295 15.68 7.52 0.30
CA PHE A 295 14.45 6.93 0.80
C PHE A 295 14.59 6.58 2.27
N VAL A 296 13.76 7.18 3.10
CA VAL A 296 13.68 6.92 4.54
C VAL A 296 12.24 6.70 4.98
N MET A 297 12.05 5.99 6.06
CA MET A 297 10.78 5.83 6.75
C MET A 297 10.87 6.43 8.16
N CYS A 298 9.80 7.05 8.64
CA CYS A 298 9.73 7.54 10.01
C CYS A 298 9.76 6.39 11.01
N GLY A 299 10.34 6.66 12.18
CA GLY A 299 10.48 5.70 13.28
C GLY A 299 11.49 4.59 13.00
N VAL A 300 11.50 3.61 13.87
CA VAL A 300 12.35 2.42 13.77
C VAL A 300 11.62 1.33 13.00
N GLN A 301 12.07 1.03 11.80
CA GLN A 301 11.49 0.03 10.91
C GLN A 301 12.32 -1.25 10.96
N GLY A 302 11.97 -2.19 11.84
CA GLY A 302 12.65 -3.48 11.96
C GLY A 302 12.09 -4.55 11.03
N PHE A 303 12.95 -5.49 10.60
CA PHE A 303 12.54 -6.76 10.01
C PHE A 303 12.47 -7.83 11.09
N ASN A 304 11.37 -8.56 11.16
CA ASN A 304 11.17 -9.55 12.21
C ASN A 304 11.65 -10.96 11.79
N THR A 305 12.82 -11.07 11.16
CA THR A 305 13.36 -12.37 10.72
C THR A 305 14.16 -13.09 11.79
N ASN A 306 14.68 -12.36 12.80
CA ASN A 306 15.44 -12.93 13.93
C ASN A 306 15.32 -12.06 15.19
N ALA A 307 15.89 -12.53 16.32
CA ALA A 307 15.83 -11.85 17.61
C ALA A 307 16.44 -10.45 17.61
N ASP A 308 17.41 -10.20 16.74
CA ASP A 308 18.16 -8.94 16.69
C ASP A 308 17.41 -7.84 15.94
N ASN A 309 16.33 -8.20 15.23
CA ASN A 309 15.52 -7.31 14.39
C ASN A 309 14.12 -7.07 14.95
N TYR A 310 13.94 -7.18 16.26
CA TYR A 310 12.66 -6.86 16.90
C TYR A 310 12.35 -5.37 16.78
N PHE A 311 11.15 -5.05 16.29
CA PHE A 311 10.70 -3.67 16.16
C PHE A 311 10.03 -3.20 17.45
N GLU A 312 10.61 -2.19 18.11
CA GLU A 312 10.12 -1.71 19.40
C GLU A 312 8.70 -1.12 19.34
N GLY A 313 8.26 -0.61 18.20
CA GLY A 313 6.89 -0.15 17.99
C GLY A 313 5.81 -1.21 18.22
N TRP A 314 6.16 -2.49 18.20
CA TRP A 314 5.26 -3.60 18.54
C TRP A 314 5.20 -3.91 20.04
N GLU A 315 6.08 -3.34 20.83
CA GLU A 315 6.18 -3.62 22.27
C GLU A 315 4.86 -3.44 23.03
N PRO A 316 4.03 -2.40 22.76
CA PRO A 316 2.73 -2.26 23.41
C PRO A 316 1.81 -3.46 23.15
N ILE A 317 1.74 -3.95 21.90
CA ILE A 317 0.90 -5.10 21.53
C ILE A 317 1.47 -6.38 22.14
N ARG A 318 2.79 -6.58 22.06
CA ARG A 318 3.46 -7.75 22.64
C ARG A 318 3.24 -7.81 24.15
N LEU A 319 3.42 -6.69 24.86
CA LEU A 319 3.20 -6.60 26.31
C LEU A 319 1.73 -6.84 26.68
N TYR A 320 0.81 -6.34 25.87
CA TYR A 320 -0.61 -6.66 26.03
C TYR A 320 -0.83 -8.19 25.92
N LEU A 321 -0.37 -8.83 24.86
CA LEU A 321 -0.52 -10.29 24.66
C LEU A 321 0.16 -11.08 25.77
N LEU A 322 1.33 -10.67 26.22
CA LEU A 322 2.05 -11.25 27.35
C LEU A 322 1.25 -11.12 28.65
N GLY A 323 0.68 -9.94 28.90
CA GLY A 323 -0.18 -9.68 30.07
C GLY A 323 -1.42 -10.58 30.07
N GLU A 324 -2.08 -10.70 28.94
CA GLU A 324 -3.28 -11.55 28.78
C GLU A 324 -2.93 -13.04 28.95
N ARG A 325 -1.82 -13.49 28.40
CA ARG A 325 -1.29 -14.86 28.65
C ARG A 325 -1.06 -15.12 30.13
N ASN A 326 -0.45 -14.18 30.83
CA ASN A 326 -0.15 -14.31 32.27
C ASN A 326 -1.44 -14.34 33.12
N LYS A 327 -2.47 -13.55 32.77
CA LYS A 327 -3.80 -13.62 33.42
C LYS A 327 -4.42 -15.02 33.28
N CYS A 328 -4.21 -15.67 32.15
CA CYS A 328 -4.70 -17.04 31.90
C CYS A 328 -3.82 -18.11 32.57
N GLY A 329 -2.66 -17.76 33.13
CA GLY A 329 -1.73 -18.71 33.69
C GLY A 329 -1.07 -19.63 32.66
N TRP A 330 -1.03 -19.24 31.39
CA TRP A 330 -0.49 -20.09 30.33
C TRP A 330 1.04 -20.01 30.27
N ASP A 331 1.64 -21.17 30.11
CA ASP A 331 2.98 -21.28 29.52
C ASP A 331 2.90 -21.26 27.98
N VAL A 332 4.05 -21.16 27.31
CA VAL A 332 4.11 -21.12 25.85
C VAL A 332 3.52 -22.37 25.19
N PRO A 333 3.80 -23.61 25.66
CA PRO A 333 3.19 -24.81 25.14
C PRO A 333 1.66 -24.83 25.22
N THR A 334 1.10 -24.38 26.35
CA THR A 334 -0.36 -24.28 26.55
C THR A 334 -0.98 -23.28 25.59
N MET A 335 -0.40 -22.10 25.45
CA MET A 335 -0.86 -21.09 24.51
C MET A 335 -0.89 -21.60 23.07
N LYS A 336 0.13 -22.34 22.66
CA LYS A 336 0.22 -22.96 21.32
C LYS A 336 -0.82 -24.05 21.11
N LEU A 337 -1.07 -24.87 22.13
CA LEU A 337 -2.08 -25.92 22.06
C LEU A 337 -3.47 -25.30 21.84
N ILE A 338 -3.80 -24.21 22.56
CA ILE A 338 -5.06 -23.47 22.39
C ILE A 338 -5.15 -22.86 20.99
N ALA A 339 -4.04 -22.33 20.46
CA ALA A 339 -3.95 -21.82 19.09
C ALA A 339 -4.14 -22.92 18.02
N GLY A 340 -4.04 -24.20 18.38
CA GLY A 340 -4.14 -25.32 17.44
C GLY A 340 -2.83 -25.67 16.73
N HIS A 341 -1.69 -25.24 17.28
CA HIS A 341 -0.36 -25.55 16.74
C HIS A 341 0.27 -26.74 17.45
N SER A 342 0.87 -27.65 16.69
CA SER A 342 1.58 -28.83 17.22
C SER A 342 3.05 -28.56 17.57
N ASP A 343 3.62 -27.51 17.05
CA ASP A 343 5.03 -27.15 17.28
C ASP A 343 5.23 -26.47 18.63
N LYS A 344 6.09 -27.05 19.47
CA LYS A 344 6.32 -26.63 20.86
C LYS A 344 7.51 -25.65 21.01
N SER A 345 8.22 -25.30 19.94
CA SER A 345 9.59 -24.82 20.07
C SER A 345 9.77 -23.32 20.24
N ARG A 346 8.88 -22.43 19.81
CA ARG A 346 9.10 -20.98 19.83
C ARG A 346 7.86 -20.16 20.21
N ASP A 347 8.08 -19.11 21.01
CA ASP A 347 7.06 -18.13 21.39
C ASP A 347 7.03 -16.98 20.36
N HIS A 348 6.18 -17.08 19.37
CA HIS A 348 6.07 -16.07 18.33
C HIS A 348 5.15 -14.90 18.70
N TRP A 349 4.36 -14.99 19.76
CA TRP A 349 3.35 -13.98 20.08
C TRP A 349 3.67 -13.15 21.33
N THR A 350 4.44 -13.69 22.27
CA THR A 350 4.77 -13.00 23.52
C THR A 350 6.27 -12.85 23.76
N GLY A 351 7.11 -13.61 23.06
CA GLY A 351 8.57 -13.48 23.03
C GLY A 351 9.02 -12.41 22.02
N LYS A 352 10.25 -11.89 22.15
CA LYS A 352 10.79 -10.92 21.17
C LYS A 352 11.35 -11.58 19.90
N SER A 353 11.82 -12.84 20.02
CA SER A 353 12.41 -13.55 18.87
C SER A 353 11.35 -13.97 17.87
N GLN A 354 11.47 -13.54 16.63
CA GLN A 354 10.53 -13.84 15.55
C GLN A 354 9.07 -13.52 15.90
N TRP A 355 8.87 -12.40 16.59
CA TRP A 355 7.53 -11.98 17.02
C TRP A 355 6.63 -11.70 15.81
N ASN A 356 5.42 -12.22 15.86
CA ASN A 356 4.37 -11.99 14.89
C ASN A 356 3.05 -11.66 15.60
N LEU A 357 2.22 -10.86 14.98
CA LEU A 357 0.84 -10.73 15.42
C LEU A 357 0.12 -12.07 15.25
N PRO A 358 -0.62 -12.59 16.26
CA PRO A 358 -1.44 -13.78 16.06
C PRO A 358 -2.49 -13.51 14.98
N THR A 359 -2.81 -14.52 14.17
CA THR A 359 -3.91 -14.41 13.21
C THR A 359 -5.24 -14.23 13.95
N GLU A 360 -6.25 -13.69 13.29
CA GLU A 360 -7.58 -13.49 13.88
C GLU A 360 -8.14 -14.79 14.46
N ASN A 361 -8.03 -15.88 13.71
CA ASN A 361 -8.50 -17.19 14.17
C ASN A 361 -7.79 -17.64 15.46
N VAL A 362 -6.49 -17.44 15.56
CA VAL A 362 -5.71 -17.76 16.76
C VAL A 362 -6.15 -16.87 17.93
N TYR A 363 -6.27 -15.56 17.69
CA TYR A 363 -6.69 -14.62 18.72
C TYR A 363 -8.11 -14.90 19.22
N ARG A 364 -9.06 -15.22 18.35
CA ARG A 364 -10.43 -15.63 18.69
C ARG A 364 -10.45 -16.90 19.56
N ARG A 365 -9.59 -17.89 19.28
CA ARG A 365 -9.46 -19.08 20.14
C ARG A 365 -8.98 -18.72 21.55
N PHE A 366 -8.09 -17.73 21.68
CA PHE A 366 -7.67 -17.22 23.01
C PHE A 366 -8.84 -16.57 23.75
N GLN A 367 -9.64 -15.76 23.06
CA GLN A 367 -10.84 -15.12 23.61
C GLN A 367 -11.89 -16.17 24.05
N GLU A 368 -12.18 -17.16 23.20
CA GLU A 368 -13.12 -18.23 23.50
C GLU A 368 -12.69 -19.05 24.71
N TRP A 369 -11.42 -19.44 24.75
CA TRP A 369 -10.87 -20.18 25.89
C TRP A 369 -10.97 -19.38 27.20
N ALA A 370 -10.59 -18.11 27.18
CA ALA A 370 -10.68 -17.22 28.35
C ALA A 370 -12.14 -17.09 28.83
N LYS A 371 -13.08 -16.94 27.89
CA LYS A 371 -14.52 -16.87 28.17
C LYS A 371 -15.06 -18.17 28.80
N GLU A 372 -14.70 -19.33 28.26
CA GLU A 372 -15.11 -20.64 28.78
C GLU A 372 -14.62 -20.86 30.21
N HIS A 373 -13.41 -20.39 30.52
CA HIS A 373 -12.77 -20.51 31.84
C HIS A 373 -13.13 -19.35 32.79
N LYS A 374 -13.96 -18.39 32.34
CA LYS A 374 -14.38 -17.20 33.10
C LYS A 374 -13.19 -16.34 33.55
N ILE A 375 -12.17 -16.25 32.75
CA ILE A 375 -10.99 -15.42 33.00
C ILE A 375 -11.15 -14.08 32.24
N ASP A 376 -10.86 -13.00 32.94
CA ASP A 376 -10.96 -11.63 32.43
C ASP A 376 -9.74 -11.27 31.59
N ALA A 377 -9.61 -11.89 30.39
CA ALA A 377 -8.49 -11.74 29.49
C ALA A 377 -8.94 -11.62 28.03
N PHE A 378 -8.03 -11.13 27.14
CA PHE A 378 -8.22 -10.97 25.70
C PHE A 378 -9.48 -10.18 25.31
N LYS A 379 -9.74 -9.04 25.99
CA LYS A 379 -10.95 -8.23 25.79
C LYS A 379 -10.91 -7.29 24.59
N ARG A 380 -9.72 -6.95 24.10
CA ARG A 380 -9.60 -6.06 22.95
C ARG A 380 -10.15 -6.76 21.71
N GLU A 381 -10.82 -5.99 20.85
CA GLU A 381 -11.19 -6.49 19.53
C GLU A 381 -9.94 -6.70 18.68
N TYR A 382 -9.94 -7.76 17.86
CA TYR A 382 -8.80 -8.09 17.02
C TYR A 382 -8.49 -6.97 16.03
N ASP A 383 -9.52 -6.34 15.46
CA ASP A 383 -9.38 -5.24 14.52
C ASP A 383 -8.68 -4.02 15.12
N ASP A 384 -8.86 -3.76 16.41
CA ASP A 384 -8.15 -2.66 17.09
C ASP A 384 -6.66 -2.98 17.26
N ILE A 385 -6.34 -4.22 17.60
CA ILE A 385 -4.94 -4.67 17.72
C ILE A 385 -4.27 -4.70 16.34
N LYS A 386 -4.98 -5.17 15.33
CA LYS A 386 -4.54 -5.20 13.94
C LYS A 386 -4.27 -3.77 13.42
N ARG A 387 -5.18 -2.84 13.69
CA ARG A 387 -5.02 -1.43 13.32
C ARG A 387 -3.79 -0.81 14.01
N GLU A 388 -3.60 -1.04 15.31
CA GLU A 388 -2.41 -0.60 16.05
C GLU A 388 -1.12 -1.20 15.47
N TYR A 389 -1.10 -2.48 15.12
CA TYR A 389 0.03 -3.14 14.49
C TYR A 389 0.43 -2.50 13.17
N TYR A 390 -0.54 -2.24 12.30
CA TYR A 390 -0.26 -1.61 11.01
C TYR A 390 0.02 -0.11 11.10
N SER A 391 -0.53 0.60 12.09
CA SER A 391 -0.26 2.02 12.30
C SER A 391 1.16 2.29 12.82
N SER A 392 1.80 1.30 13.44
CA SER A 392 3.19 1.44 13.91
C SER A 392 4.25 1.30 12.81
N ARG A 393 3.86 0.99 11.57
CA ARG A 393 4.76 0.73 10.43
C ARG A 393 4.46 1.67 9.27
N ALA A 394 5.52 2.10 8.58
CA ALA A 394 5.35 2.76 7.31
C ALA A 394 4.72 1.80 6.29
N TYR A 395 3.79 2.33 5.49
CA TYR A 395 3.23 1.56 4.38
C TYR A 395 4.30 1.35 3.30
N PHE A 396 4.39 0.11 2.83
CA PHE A 396 5.30 -0.26 1.76
C PHE A 396 4.68 -1.38 0.92
N ASN A 397 4.16 -1.03 -0.24
CA ASN A 397 3.63 -1.99 -1.20
C ASN A 397 4.77 -2.51 -2.09
N ASN A 398 5.03 -3.81 -2.03
CA ASN A 398 6.08 -4.47 -2.80
C ASN A 398 5.53 -5.40 -3.89
N THR A 399 4.25 -5.23 -4.27
CA THR A 399 3.59 -6.19 -5.18
C THR A 399 3.44 -5.67 -6.60
N HIS A 400 3.63 -4.36 -6.84
CA HIS A 400 3.29 -3.75 -8.13
C HIS A 400 4.46 -3.64 -9.12
N ASP A 401 5.69 -4.02 -8.73
CA ASP A 401 6.85 -3.93 -9.61
C ASP A 401 7.99 -4.82 -9.10
N ASN A 402 9.03 -4.98 -9.91
CA ASN A 402 10.29 -5.58 -9.49
C ASN A 402 11.01 -4.61 -8.54
N MET A 403 10.89 -4.85 -7.22
CA MET A 403 11.26 -3.93 -6.14
C MET A 403 12.76 -3.84 -5.90
N ASN A 404 13.53 -3.53 -6.95
CA ASN A 404 14.94 -3.20 -6.85
C ASN A 404 15.15 -1.69 -6.59
N ASP A 405 16.36 -1.30 -6.22
CA ASP A 405 16.76 0.08 -5.94
C ASP A 405 17.30 0.83 -7.18
N VAL A 406 17.29 0.19 -8.34
CA VAL A 406 17.62 0.80 -9.64
C VAL A 406 16.35 0.87 -10.47
N TRP A 407 15.88 2.08 -10.73
CA TRP A 407 14.65 2.35 -11.44
C TRP A 407 14.97 2.77 -12.87
N HIS A 408 14.46 2.03 -13.85
CA HIS A 408 14.65 2.33 -15.26
C HIS A 408 13.42 3.04 -15.79
N PHE A 409 13.53 4.34 -15.99
CA PHE A 409 12.52 5.16 -16.64
C PHE A 409 13.22 6.05 -17.67
N ASP A 410 12.67 6.10 -18.86
CA ASP A 410 13.14 7.02 -19.87
C ASP A 410 13.00 8.46 -19.37
N ARG A 411 13.90 9.31 -19.83
CA ARG A 411 13.75 10.76 -19.61
C ARG A 411 12.51 11.24 -20.30
N THR A 412 11.85 12.24 -19.71
CA THR A 412 10.83 12.99 -20.42
C THR A 412 11.37 13.43 -21.78
N SER A 413 10.71 13.05 -22.85
CA SER A 413 11.07 13.42 -24.22
C SER A 413 11.02 14.94 -24.42
N ALA A 414 11.56 15.43 -25.52
CA ALA A 414 11.43 16.85 -25.83
C ALA A 414 9.97 17.29 -25.99
N ALA A 415 9.10 16.37 -26.49
CA ALA A 415 7.67 16.61 -26.58
C ALA A 415 7.00 16.67 -25.18
N GLU A 416 7.32 15.72 -24.29
CA GLU A 416 6.84 15.73 -22.90
C GLU A 416 7.34 16.94 -22.11
N ARG A 417 8.59 17.39 -22.33
CA ARG A 417 9.10 18.65 -21.74
C ARG A 417 8.37 19.88 -22.26
N ALA A 418 7.98 19.88 -23.52
CA ALA A 418 7.11 20.92 -24.05
C ALA A 418 5.73 20.91 -23.36
N CYS A 419 5.23 19.73 -22.98
CA CYS A 419 3.99 19.55 -22.26
C CYS A 419 4.04 19.96 -20.78
N THR A 420 5.21 20.20 -20.21
CA THR A 420 5.39 20.56 -18.78
C THR A 420 5.86 22.00 -18.57
N GLY A 421 5.50 22.90 -19.48
CA GLY A 421 5.83 24.33 -19.39
C GLY A 421 7.30 24.62 -19.61
N LYS A 422 8.04 23.77 -20.33
CA LYS A 422 9.50 23.87 -20.53
C LYS A 422 10.32 23.88 -19.23
N HIS A 423 9.77 23.34 -18.14
CA HIS A 423 10.54 23.19 -16.91
C HIS A 423 11.81 22.37 -17.17
N ALA A 424 12.92 22.79 -16.58
CA ALA A 424 14.24 22.22 -16.88
C ALA A 424 14.35 20.72 -16.59
N THR A 425 13.64 20.24 -15.56
CA THR A 425 13.82 18.88 -15.02
C THR A 425 12.51 18.24 -14.55
N PRO A 426 11.46 18.12 -15.40
CA PRO A 426 10.25 17.44 -14.97
C PRO A 426 10.55 15.98 -14.69
N LYS A 427 10.03 15.45 -13.55
CA LYS A 427 10.11 14.01 -13.28
C LYS A 427 9.05 13.26 -14.12
N PRO A 428 9.40 12.10 -14.71
CA PRO A 428 8.43 11.25 -15.40
C PRO A 428 7.27 10.87 -14.48
N LEU A 429 6.03 10.87 -14.98
CA LEU A 429 4.86 10.49 -14.19
C LEU A 429 4.96 9.04 -13.69
N ALA A 430 5.52 8.14 -14.49
CA ALA A 430 5.76 6.75 -14.10
C ALA A 430 6.69 6.63 -12.88
N LEU A 431 7.73 7.46 -12.80
CA LEU A 431 8.64 7.48 -11.65
C LEU A 431 7.93 7.99 -10.37
N CYS A 432 7.14 9.07 -10.49
CA CYS A 432 6.33 9.59 -9.38
C CYS A 432 5.30 8.54 -8.92
N THR A 433 4.59 7.94 -9.87
CA THR A 433 3.57 6.91 -9.63
C THR A 433 4.16 5.71 -8.87
N ARG A 434 5.37 5.26 -9.23
CA ARG A 434 6.04 4.16 -8.53
C ARG A 434 6.24 4.46 -7.04
N ALA A 435 6.80 5.61 -6.69
CA ALA A 435 7.01 5.99 -5.28
C ALA A 435 5.68 6.16 -4.53
N ILE A 436 4.69 6.81 -5.17
CA ILE A 436 3.37 7.05 -4.60
C ILE A 436 2.65 5.74 -4.30
N LYS A 437 2.59 4.81 -5.25
CA LYS A 437 1.99 3.48 -5.05
C LYS A 437 2.74 2.65 -4.01
N THR A 438 4.07 2.74 -3.97
CA THR A 438 4.88 2.01 -2.98
C THR A 438 4.61 2.47 -1.56
N SER A 439 4.46 3.79 -1.33
CA SER A 439 4.54 4.36 0.02
C SER A 439 3.29 5.13 0.46
N SER A 440 2.19 5.02 -0.27
CA SER A 440 0.89 5.56 0.14
C SER A 440 -0.26 4.71 -0.38
N ARG A 441 -1.41 4.74 0.34
CA ARG A 441 -2.67 4.12 -0.07
C ARG A 441 -3.56 5.14 -0.79
N GLU A 442 -4.61 4.66 -1.43
CA GLU A 442 -5.66 5.54 -1.95
C GLU A 442 -6.24 6.45 -0.85
N ASN A 443 -6.58 7.67 -1.22
CA ASN A 443 -7.04 8.73 -0.33
C ASN A 443 -6.03 9.24 0.72
N GLU A 444 -4.81 8.69 0.78
CA GLU A 444 -3.74 9.21 1.64
C GLU A 444 -3.08 10.46 1.05
N ILE A 445 -2.39 11.21 1.90
CA ILE A 445 -1.83 12.52 1.59
C ILE A 445 -0.38 12.41 1.18
N VAL A 446 -0.04 12.97 0.02
CA VAL A 446 1.31 13.14 -0.49
C VAL A 446 1.68 14.63 -0.43
N LEU A 447 2.74 14.94 0.30
CA LEU A 447 3.30 16.29 0.41
C LEU A 447 4.51 16.43 -0.52
N ASP A 448 4.49 17.49 -1.32
CA ASP A 448 5.63 17.91 -2.13
C ASP A 448 5.83 19.41 -1.97
N LEU A 449 6.99 19.80 -1.44
CA LEU A 449 7.33 21.21 -1.15
C LEU A 449 8.01 21.92 -2.32
N PHE A 450 8.21 21.24 -3.46
CA PHE A 450 8.85 21.77 -4.67
C PHE A 450 8.10 21.30 -5.91
N GLY A 451 6.95 21.93 -6.16
CA GLY A 451 5.95 21.47 -7.14
C GLY A 451 6.45 21.44 -8.58
N GLY A 452 7.30 22.38 -8.96
CA GLY A 452 7.86 22.50 -10.30
C GLY A 452 6.78 22.52 -11.38
N SER A 453 6.75 21.47 -12.21
CA SER A 453 5.73 21.32 -13.27
C SER A 453 4.46 20.58 -12.81
N GLY A 454 4.36 20.16 -11.54
CA GLY A 454 3.19 19.48 -10.97
C GLY A 454 3.13 17.96 -11.22
N SER A 455 4.21 17.31 -11.60
CA SER A 455 4.20 15.84 -11.85
C SER A 455 3.69 15.04 -10.67
N THR A 456 4.06 15.41 -9.44
CA THR A 456 3.57 14.76 -8.21
C THR A 456 2.04 14.88 -8.08
N LEU A 457 1.47 16.05 -8.37
CA LEU A 457 0.02 16.28 -8.28
C LEU A 457 -0.72 15.44 -9.33
N ILE A 458 -0.26 15.43 -10.58
CA ILE A 458 -0.86 14.65 -11.66
C ILE A 458 -0.80 13.14 -11.33
N ALA A 459 0.34 12.66 -10.83
CA ALA A 459 0.47 11.27 -10.40
C ALA A 459 -0.47 10.93 -9.23
N CYS A 460 -0.72 11.87 -8.29
CA CYS A 460 -1.69 11.70 -7.22
C CYS A 460 -3.13 11.63 -7.74
N GLU A 461 -3.53 12.53 -8.67
CA GLU A 461 -4.87 12.49 -9.28
C GLU A 461 -5.12 11.16 -9.99
N GLN A 462 -4.16 10.70 -10.82
CA GLN A 462 -4.27 9.44 -11.56
C GLN A 462 -4.36 8.20 -10.66
N ASN A 463 -3.79 8.27 -9.46
CA ASN A 463 -3.72 7.14 -8.53
C ASN A 463 -4.64 7.29 -7.30
N GLY A 464 -5.55 8.26 -7.27
CA GLY A 464 -6.51 8.44 -6.18
C GLY A 464 -5.89 8.89 -4.84
N ARG A 465 -4.72 9.55 -4.86
CA ARG A 465 -4.09 10.15 -3.66
C ARG A 465 -4.40 11.64 -3.60
N LYS A 466 -4.23 12.23 -2.41
CA LYS A 466 -4.46 13.67 -2.16
C LYS A 466 -3.11 14.39 -2.13
N SER A 467 -2.85 15.26 -3.10
CA SER A 467 -1.63 16.07 -3.10
C SER A 467 -1.77 17.30 -2.21
N ARG A 468 -0.69 17.63 -1.49
CA ARG A 468 -0.43 18.92 -0.86
C ARG A 468 0.86 19.45 -1.46
N LEU A 469 0.73 20.35 -2.40
CA LEU A 469 1.83 20.80 -3.26
C LEU A 469 2.16 22.26 -2.97
N MET A 470 3.44 22.60 -2.92
CA MET A 470 3.92 23.97 -2.80
C MET A 470 4.82 24.31 -3.98
N GLU A 471 4.68 25.49 -4.51
CA GLU A 471 5.55 26.04 -5.57
C GLU A 471 5.80 27.52 -5.29
N LEU A 472 7.04 27.93 -5.39
CA LEU A 472 7.45 29.31 -5.08
C LEU A 472 7.16 30.27 -6.24
N ASP A 473 7.34 29.82 -7.49
CA ASP A 473 7.13 30.66 -8.68
C ASP A 473 5.63 30.71 -9.05
N PRO A 474 5.00 31.90 -8.95
CA PRO A 474 3.59 32.06 -9.33
C PRO A 474 3.28 31.60 -10.76
N LYS A 475 4.23 31.72 -11.69
CA LYS A 475 4.02 31.29 -13.08
C LYS A 475 3.92 29.76 -13.20
N TYR A 476 4.72 29.01 -12.41
CA TYR A 476 4.63 27.56 -12.37
C TYR A 476 3.41 27.10 -11.56
N VAL A 477 2.96 27.85 -10.56
CA VAL A 477 1.64 27.61 -9.94
C VAL A 477 0.54 27.64 -10.99
N ASP A 478 0.52 28.65 -11.88
CA ASP A 478 -0.45 28.73 -12.97
C ASP A 478 -0.33 27.56 -13.97
N VAL A 479 0.89 27.12 -14.27
CA VAL A 479 1.14 25.91 -15.09
C VAL A 479 0.49 24.69 -14.45
N ILE A 480 0.72 24.46 -13.15
CA ILE A 480 0.17 23.32 -12.41
C ILE A 480 -1.37 23.35 -12.42
N VAL A 481 -1.96 24.51 -12.15
CA VAL A 481 -3.43 24.69 -12.16
C VAL A 481 -4.00 24.36 -13.54
N ASN A 482 -3.44 24.95 -14.61
CA ASN A 482 -3.89 24.70 -15.98
C ASN A 482 -3.73 23.23 -16.38
N ARG A 483 -2.61 22.61 -16.02
CA ARG A 483 -2.33 21.19 -16.27
C ARG A 483 -3.39 20.29 -15.65
N TRP A 484 -3.70 20.51 -14.38
CA TRP A 484 -4.74 19.74 -13.67
C TRP A 484 -6.14 19.99 -14.24
N GLN A 485 -6.49 21.26 -14.55
CA GLN A 485 -7.79 21.60 -15.16
C GLN A 485 -7.96 20.92 -16.52
N LYS A 486 -6.90 20.91 -17.35
CA LYS A 486 -6.91 20.23 -18.65
C LYS A 486 -7.08 18.72 -18.52
N LEU A 487 -6.40 18.09 -17.56
CA LEU A 487 -6.49 16.65 -17.32
C LEU A 487 -7.89 16.24 -16.83
N THR A 488 -8.46 17.01 -15.89
CA THR A 488 -9.67 16.57 -15.15
C THR A 488 -10.96 17.18 -15.69
N GLY A 489 -10.89 18.27 -16.44
CA GLY A 489 -12.05 19.07 -16.85
C GLY A 489 -12.72 19.84 -15.71
N LYS A 490 -12.12 19.83 -14.50
CA LYS A 490 -12.62 20.54 -13.31
C LYS A 490 -12.01 21.94 -13.21
N GLU A 491 -12.60 22.82 -12.40
CA GLU A 491 -12.09 24.17 -12.14
C GLU A 491 -11.34 24.23 -10.79
N ALA A 492 -10.19 24.88 -10.79
CA ALA A 492 -9.46 25.22 -9.56
C ALA A 492 -10.09 26.47 -8.91
N VAL A 493 -10.20 26.45 -7.58
CA VAL A 493 -10.80 27.53 -6.79
C VAL A 493 -9.82 28.00 -5.73
N ARG A 494 -9.57 29.31 -5.68
CA ARG A 494 -8.71 29.92 -4.68
C ARG A 494 -9.39 29.96 -3.31
N GLN A 495 -8.63 30.12 -2.23
CA GLN A 495 -9.14 30.13 -0.84
C GLN A 495 -10.23 31.16 -0.55
N ASP A 496 -10.33 32.22 -1.37
CA ASP A 496 -11.38 33.25 -1.29
C ASP A 496 -12.62 32.97 -2.17
N GLY A 497 -12.64 31.80 -2.84
CA GLY A 497 -13.75 31.37 -3.69
C GLY A 497 -13.66 31.81 -5.16
N ILE A 498 -12.60 32.52 -5.57
CA ILE A 498 -12.39 32.93 -6.96
C ILE A 498 -11.92 31.76 -7.78
N LYS A 499 -12.54 31.51 -8.93
CA LYS A 499 -12.11 30.48 -9.87
C LYS A 499 -10.90 30.98 -10.69
N PHE A 500 -9.98 30.06 -11.00
CA PHE A 500 -8.78 30.40 -11.74
C PHE A 500 -9.07 31.01 -13.13
N ASN A 501 -10.14 30.54 -13.78
CA ASN A 501 -10.53 31.04 -15.10
C ASN A 501 -11.18 32.42 -15.07
N ASP A 502 -11.62 32.88 -13.89
CA ASP A 502 -12.24 34.21 -13.72
C ASP A 502 -11.19 35.33 -13.48
N LEU A 503 -9.93 34.98 -13.27
CA LEU A 503 -8.77 35.89 -13.21
C LEU A 503 -8.17 36.06 -14.61
#